data_4fecb876b68c3bd6a820f3f518756141
#
_entry.id   4fecb876b68c3bd6a820f3f518756141
#
_cell.length_a   1.000
_cell.length_b   1.000
_cell.length_c   1.000
_cell.angle_alpha   90.00
_cell.angle_beta   90.00
_cell.angle_gamma   90.00
#
_symmetry.space_group_name_H-M   'P 1'
#
loop_
_entity.id
_entity.type
_entity.pdbx_description
1 polymer ?
#
loop_
_entity_poly.entity_id
_entity_poly.type
_entity_poly.pdbx_seq_one_letter_code
_entity_poly.pdbx_strand_id
1 'polypeptide(L)'
;TLKALKEATDITTISDGFALKPYLAYGFKWIPMQSWSFRSRPFGLWTICLHPEVGDINEINSLDCFLANNKDRVTTIDALSYGNLRIKDYLFRYLLSAKRLIIKRIKGHY
;
A
#
# COMPACT_ATOMS: atom_id res chain seq x y z
N THR A 1 15.32 -14.95 -4.31
CA THR A 1 14.24 -14.08 -3.91
C THR A 1 13.98 -13.00 -4.95
N LEU A 2 14.25 -11.71 -4.71
CA LEU A 2 14.01 -10.70 -5.76
C LEU A 2 14.85 -10.96 -7.00
N LYS A 3 16.09 -11.35 -6.84
CA LYS A 3 16.96 -11.72 -7.96
C LYS A 3 16.40 -12.92 -8.74
N ALA A 4 15.96 -13.95 -8.04
CA ALA A 4 15.35 -15.13 -8.65
C ALA A 4 14.05 -14.78 -9.38
N LEU A 5 13.22 -13.93 -8.80
CA LEU A 5 11.99 -13.46 -9.43
C LEU A 5 12.28 -12.71 -10.73
N LYS A 6 13.27 -11.82 -10.72
CA LYS A 6 13.66 -11.05 -11.91
C LYS A 6 14.21 -11.94 -13.02
N GLU A 7 14.99 -12.95 -12.68
CA GLU A 7 15.60 -13.86 -13.67
C GLU A 7 14.58 -14.86 -14.24
N ALA A 8 13.63 -15.29 -13.42
CA ALA A 8 12.70 -16.37 -13.79
C ALA A 8 11.37 -15.88 -14.38
N THR A 9 11.06 -14.60 -14.31
CA THR A 9 9.76 -14.07 -14.72
C THR A 9 9.89 -12.72 -15.42
N ASP A 10 8.81 -12.31 -16.10
CA ASP A 10 8.68 -10.98 -16.71
C ASP A 10 8.02 -9.97 -15.77
N ILE A 11 7.87 -10.28 -14.51
CA ILE A 11 7.29 -9.38 -13.52
C ILE A 11 8.19 -8.16 -13.32
N THR A 12 7.61 -6.97 -13.45
CA THR A 12 8.32 -5.69 -13.29
C THR A 12 7.76 -4.84 -12.16
N THR A 13 6.56 -5.12 -11.70
CA THR A 13 5.84 -4.33 -10.70
C THR A 13 5.46 -5.20 -9.50
N ILE A 14 5.75 -4.71 -8.30
CA ILE A 14 5.45 -5.38 -7.05
C ILE A 14 4.66 -4.43 -6.17
N SER A 15 3.59 -4.92 -5.55
CA SER A 15 2.81 -4.16 -4.57
C SER A 15 3.18 -4.63 -3.18
N ASP A 16 4.00 -3.87 -2.49
CA ASP A 16 4.45 -4.16 -1.13
C ASP A 16 5.16 -2.93 -0.55
N GLY A 17 5.31 -2.93 0.76
CA GLY A 17 6.11 -1.94 1.47
C GLY A 17 5.39 -0.63 1.74
N PHE A 18 6.10 0.23 2.45
CA PHE A 18 5.61 1.52 2.93
C PHE A 18 6.34 2.67 2.23
N ALA A 19 5.58 3.56 1.62
CA ALA A 19 6.09 4.80 1.05
C ALA A 19 4.92 5.74 0.76
N LEU A 20 5.21 7.01 0.52
CA LEU A 20 4.18 7.98 0.14
C LEU A 20 3.90 7.97 -1.37
N LYS A 21 4.84 7.50 -2.15
CA LYS A 21 4.75 7.47 -3.62
C LYS A 21 5.27 6.14 -4.16
N PRO A 22 4.86 5.75 -5.37
CA PRO A 22 5.49 4.63 -6.06
C PRO A 22 6.98 4.90 -6.27
N TYR A 23 7.78 3.86 -6.20
CA TYR A 23 9.23 4.02 -6.27
C TYR A 23 9.90 2.89 -7.04
N LEU A 24 11.16 3.14 -7.43
CA LEU A 24 12.03 2.17 -8.08
C LEU A 24 13.06 1.66 -7.08
N ALA A 25 13.18 0.35 -6.97
CA ALA A 25 14.19 -0.28 -6.13
C ALA A 25 14.43 -1.73 -6.58
N TYR A 26 15.67 -2.18 -6.47
CA TYR A 26 16.09 -3.55 -6.81
C TYR A 26 15.67 -3.99 -8.21
N GLY A 27 15.59 -3.06 -9.16
CA GLY A 27 15.19 -3.33 -10.53
C GLY A 27 13.69 -3.51 -10.75
N PHE A 28 12.86 -3.21 -9.77
CA PHE A 28 11.41 -3.31 -9.86
C PHE A 28 10.73 -1.96 -9.62
N LYS A 29 9.51 -1.85 -10.13
CA LYS A 29 8.58 -0.78 -9.79
C LYS A 29 7.78 -1.23 -8.58
N TRP A 30 7.73 -0.39 -7.54
CA TRP A 30 7.05 -0.72 -6.29
C TRP A 30 5.84 0.18 -6.09
N ILE A 31 4.71 -0.44 -5.79
CA ILE A 31 3.47 0.25 -5.43
C ILE A 31 3.27 0.03 -3.92
N PRO A 32 3.29 1.10 -3.10
CA PRO A 32 3.10 0.95 -1.66
C PRO A 32 1.78 0.25 -1.33
N MET A 33 1.83 -0.74 -0.45
CA MET A 33 0.66 -1.45 0.05
C MET A 33 0.70 -1.40 1.57
N GLN A 34 -0.12 -0.55 2.16
CA GLN A 34 0.05 -0.16 3.56
C GLN A 34 -1.26 0.16 4.28
N SER A 35 -2.39 -0.19 3.68
CA SER A 35 -3.69 0.04 4.28
C SER A 35 -4.60 -1.18 4.17
N TRP A 36 -5.38 -1.39 5.21
CA TRP A 36 -6.38 -2.46 5.29
C TRP A 36 -7.76 -1.91 5.64
N SER A 37 -7.93 -0.60 5.57
CA SER A 37 -9.20 0.06 5.89
C SER A 37 -9.58 1.07 4.82
N PHE A 38 -10.89 1.28 4.63
CA PHE A 38 -11.42 2.27 3.70
C PHE A 38 -11.33 3.65 4.31
N ARG A 39 -10.20 4.27 4.13
CA ARG A 39 -9.90 5.54 4.77
C ARG A 39 -9.29 6.50 3.76
N SER A 40 -9.91 7.66 3.61
CA SER A 40 -9.36 8.71 2.79
C SER A 40 -8.16 9.37 3.49
N ARG A 41 -7.10 9.62 2.74
CA ARG A 41 -5.89 10.24 3.26
C ARG A 41 -5.56 11.49 2.45
N PRO A 42 -4.96 12.51 3.10
CA PRO A 42 -4.77 13.80 2.44
C PRO A 42 -3.68 13.79 1.37
N PHE A 43 -2.72 12.86 1.43
CA PHE A 43 -1.61 12.81 0.49
C PHE A 43 -1.03 11.40 0.38
N GLY A 44 -0.22 11.19 -0.63
CA GLY A 44 0.43 9.91 -0.90
C GLY A 44 -0.42 8.95 -1.71
N LEU A 45 0.21 7.87 -2.17
CA LEU A 45 -0.47 6.75 -2.81
C LEU A 45 -0.76 5.68 -1.78
N TRP A 46 -2.01 5.25 -1.71
CA TRP A 46 -2.46 4.25 -0.75
C TRP A 46 -3.16 3.12 -1.48
N THR A 47 -2.64 1.93 -1.34
CA THR A 47 -3.27 0.72 -1.83
C THR A 47 -3.95 0.04 -0.66
N ILE A 48 -5.24 -0.22 -0.81
CA ILE A 48 -6.05 -0.88 0.21
C ILE A 48 -6.13 -2.37 -0.11
N CYS A 49 -5.70 -3.20 0.82
CA CYS A 49 -5.74 -4.64 0.67
C CYS A 49 -7.09 -5.18 1.15
N LEU A 50 -7.71 -6.00 0.32
CA LEU A 50 -8.97 -6.66 0.62
C LEU A 50 -8.80 -8.17 0.62
N HIS A 51 -9.50 -8.85 1.51
CA HIS A 51 -9.53 -10.30 1.58
C HIS A 51 -10.99 -10.78 1.40
N PRO A 52 -11.46 -10.98 0.15
CA PRO A 52 -12.86 -11.33 -0.11
C PRO A 52 -13.33 -12.61 0.59
N GLU A 53 -12.43 -13.57 0.78
CA GLU A 53 -12.76 -14.85 1.42
C GLU A 53 -13.04 -14.73 2.93
N VAL A 54 -12.65 -13.64 3.57
CA VAL A 54 -12.93 -13.37 5.00
C VAL A 54 -13.81 -12.15 5.20
N GLY A 55 -14.12 -11.43 4.11
CA GLY A 55 -15.00 -10.27 4.14
C GLY A 55 -16.48 -10.68 4.16
N ASP A 56 -17.34 -9.77 4.56
CA ASP A 56 -18.78 -9.94 4.55
C ASP A 56 -19.46 -8.86 3.70
N ILE A 57 -20.79 -8.88 3.69
CA ILE A 57 -21.58 -7.91 2.92
C ILE A 57 -21.35 -6.47 3.41
N ASN A 58 -21.06 -6.28 4.70
CA ASN A 58 -20.78 -4.96 5.27
C ASN A 58 -19.48 -4.39 4.71
N GLU A 59 -18.48 -5.22 4.49
CA GLU A 59 -17.22 -4.82 3.88
C GLU A 59 -17.43 -4.40 2.42
N ILE A 60 -18.25 -5.14 1.67
CA ILE A 60 -18.60 -4.80 0.28
C ILE A 60 -19.33 -3.46 0.23
N ASN A 61 -20.29 -3.24 1.13
CA ASN A 61 -21.02 -1.98 1.22
C ASN A 61 -20.11 -0.81 1.60
N SER A 62 -19.15 -1.04 2.49
CA SER A 62 -18.15 -0.04 2.87
C SER A 62 -17.24 0.32 1.70
N LEU A 63 -16.84 -0.65 0.90
CA LEU A 63 -16.06 -0.44 -0.32
C LEU A 63 -16.84 0.41 -1.32
N ASP A 64 -18.10 0.08 -1.57
CA ASP A 64 -18.96 0.80 -2.50
C ASP A 64 -19.10 2.27 -2.08
N CYS A 65 -19.39 2.51 -0.82
CA CYS A 65 -19.49 3.84 -0.24
C CYS A 65 -18.17 4.64 -0.38
N PHE A 66 -17.06 4.01 -0.08
CA PHE A 66 -15.73 4.61 -0.18
C PHE A 66 -15.41 5.00 -1.62
N LEU A 67 -15.66 4.11 -2.58
CA LEU A 67 -15.41 4.39 -3.99
C LEU A 67 -16.32 5.52 -4.51
N ALA A 68 -17.58 5.54 -4.11
CA ALA A 68 -18.51 6.61 -4.50
C ALA A 68 -18.02 7.99 -4.02
N ASN A 69 -17.45 8.06 -2.82
CA ASN A 69 -16.96 9.30 -2.21
C ASN A 69 -15.56 9.71 -2.67
N ASN A 70 -14.83 8.82 -3.35
CA ASN A 70 -13.42 9.05 -3.71
C ASN A 70 -13.12 8.76 -5.19
N LYS A 71 -14.12 8.83 -6.07
CA LYS A 71 -13.95 8.52 -7.51
C LYS A 71 -12.77 9.24 -8.15
N ASP A 72 -12.62 10.53 -7.84
CA ASP A 72 -11.59 11.36 -8.46
C ASP A 72 -10.18 11.08 -7.91
N ARG A 73 -10.08 10.26 -6.88
CA ARG A 73 -8.82 9.93 -6.22
C ARG A 73 -8.34 8.51 -6.51
N VAL A 74 -9.14 7.73 -7.22
CA VAL A 74 -8.75 6.40 -7.68
C VAL A 74 -7.94 6.53 -8.96
N THR A 75 -6.84 5.78 -9.05
CA THR A 75 -5.99 5.78 -10.23
C THR A 75 -5.69 4.36 -10.71
N THR A 76 -5.05 4.26 -11.86
CA THR A 76 -4.62 2.98 -12.44
C THR A 76 -3.12 2.82 -12.30
N ILE A 77 -2.63 1.59 -12.37
CA ILE A 77 -1.21 1.28 -12.30
C ILE A 77 -0.44 1.99 -13.42
N ASP A 78 -1.01 2.05 -14.61
CA ASP A 78 -0.35 2.66 -15.78
C ASP A 78 -0.24 4.18 -15.66
N ALA A 79 -1.06 4.82 -14.84
CA ALA A 79 -1.03 6.26 -14.62
C ALA A 79 -0.02 6.68 -13.55
N LEU A 80 0.63 5.74 -12.86
CA LEU A 80 1.56 6.04 -11.77
C LEU A 80 2.94 6.44 -12.29
N SER A 81 3.56 7.41 -11.62
CA SER A 81 4.95 7.79 -11.84
C SER A 81 5.82 7.21 -10.74
N TYR A 82 6.96 6.64 -11.13
CA TYR A 82 7.88 5.97 -10.20
C TYR A 82 9.15 6.78 -10.05
N GLY A 83 9.54 7.05 -8.82
CA GLY A 83 10.74 7.80 -8.48
C GLY A 83 11.65 7.04 -7.53
N ASN A 84 12.77 7.65 -7.17
CA ASN A 84 13.67 7.07 -6.18
C ASN A 84 13.13 7.30 -4.76
N LEU A 85 13.46 6.39 -3.84
CA LEU A 85 13.18 6.57 -2.42
C LEU A 85 13.94 7.78 -1.89
N ARG A 86 13.27 8.59 -1.08
CA ARG A 86 13.82 9.80 -0.47
C ARG A 86 13.91 9.61 1.05
N ILE A 87 14.63 10.53 1.73
CA ILE A 87 14.75 10.53 3.19
C ILE A 87 13.37 10.53 3.86
N LYS A 88 12.42 11.32 3.36
CA LYS A 88 11.06 11.39 3.90
C LYS A 88 10.31 10.04 3.77
N ASP A 89 10.61 9.22 2.77
CA ASP A 89 10.02 7.91 2.62
C ASP A 89 10.53 6.95 3.70
N TYR A 90 11.82 7.00 4.02
CA TYR A 90 12.40 6.22 5.11
C TYR A 90 11.85 6.65 6.46
N LEU A 91 11.69 7.96 6.68
CA LEU A 91 11.09 8.49 7.89
C LEU A 91 9.63 8.03 8.02
N PHE A 92 8.88 8.07 6.94
CA PHE A 92 7.49 7.60 6.90
C PHE A 92 7.39 6.11 7.24
N ARG A 93 8.26 5.27 6.68
CA ARG A 93 8.35 3.85 7.01
C ARG A 93 8.62 3.62 8.49
N TYR A 94 9.57 4.38 9.04
CA TYR A 94 9.90 4.29 10.45
C TYR A 94 8.72 4.66 11.34
N LEU A 95 8.03 5.76 11.03
CA LEU A 95 6.88 6.22 11.79
C LEU A 95 5.72 5.22 11.73
N LEU A 96 5.44 4.64 10.58
CA LEU A 96 4.40 3.60 10.44
C LEU A 96 4.76 2.34 11.22
N SER A 97 6.00 1.91 11.16
CA SER A 97 6.47 0.74 11.90
C SER A 97 6.38 0.97 13.41
N ALA A 98 6.78 2.13 13.88
CA ALA A 98 6.68 2.50 15.29
C ALA A 98 5.22 2.55 15.75
N LYS A 99 4.33 3.14 14.95
CA LYS A 99 2.89 3.18 15.24
C LYS A 99 2.31 1.77 15.38
N ARG A 100 2.66 0.87 14.49
CA ARG A 100 2.18 -0.52 14.52
C ARG A 100 2.66 -1.25 15.76
N LEU A 101 3.91 -1.06 16.16
CA LEU A 101 4.47 -1.65 17.38
C LEU A 101 3.77 -1.11 18.64
N ILE A 102 3.51 0.18 18.70
CA ILE A 102 2.80 0.81 19.82
C ILE A 102 1.37 0.24 19.94
N ILE A 103 0.63 0.19 18.83
CA ILE A 103 -0.71 -0.38 18.80
C ILE A 103 -0.70 -1.83 19.24
N LYS A 104 0.28 -2.62 18.77
CA LYS A 104 0.44 -4.02 19.14
C LYS A 104 0.64 -4.19 20.66
N ARG A 105 1.47 -3.34 21.27
CA ARG A 105 1.71 -3.36 22.71
C ARG A 105 0.46 -2.99 23.50
N ILE A 106 -0.26 -1.98 23.09
CA ILE A 106 -1.49 -1.50 23.77
C ILE A 106 -2.59 -2.55 23.70
N LYS A 107 -2.79 -3.17 22.51
CA LYS A 107 -3.85 -4.17 22.31
C LYS A 107 -3.47 -5.57 22.80
N GLY A 108 -2.21 -5.82 23.09
CA GLY A 108 -1.72 -7.08 23.64
C GLY A 108 -1.68 -8.29 22.70
N HIS A 109 -2.24 -8.18 21.49
CA HIS A 109 -2.32 -9.27 20.51
C HIS A 109 -2.23 -8.79 19.06
N TYR A 110 -1.35 -9.42 18.35
CA TYR A 110 -1.30 -9.39 16.88
C TYR A 110 -0.49 -10.55 16.37
#